data_48db877b36d035cdf7f2740a86ef81d3
#
_entry.id   48db877b36d035cdf7f2740a86ef81d3
#
_cell.length_a   1.000
_cell.length_b   1.000
_cell.length_c   1.000
_cell.angle_alpha   90.00
_cell.angle_beta   90.00
_cell.angle_gamma   90.00
#
_symmetry.space_group_name_H-M   'P 1'
#
loop_
_entity.id
_entity.type
_entity.pdbx_description
1 polymer ?
#
loop_
_entity_poly.entity_id
_entity_poly.type
_entity_poly.pdbx_seq_one_letter_code
_entity_poly.pdbx_strand_id
1 'polypeptide(L)'
;DIEELAQGADRIRQERQQDEFDMCSVISIKGGRCSEDCKFCSQASCSKATVKSYPLRGTEEILKDAKKRSAQGIRHYCLVASGHHLSEREVDALCETVRVIRKDTALRPCVSGGLMNKDQFMRLKEAGVVRIHNNLETSRTHFAKVCGSHTYDDKIATLKAAKEAGL
;
A
#
# COMPACT_ATOMS: atom_id res chain seq x y z
N ASP A 1 25.48 -22.60 -6.99
CA ASP A 1 25.00 -22.20 -8.31
C ASP A 1 23.54 -21.76 -8.21
N ILE A 2 22.94 -21.25 -9.31
CA ILE A 2 21.55 -20.71 -9.28
C ILE A 2 20.54 -21.83 -9.02
N GLU A 3 20.77 -23.01 -9.57
CA GLU A 3 19.88 -24.16 -9.40
C GLU A 3 19.88 -24.67 -7.96
N GLU A 4 21.04 -24.77 -7.34
CA GLU A 4 21.18 -25.13 -5.93
C GLU A 4 20.51 -24.12 -5.01
N LEU A 5 20.64 -22.80 -5.31
CA LEU A 5 19.96 -21.74 -4.58
C LEU A 5 18.43 -21.84 -4.72
N ALA A 6 17.92 -22.08 -5.94
CA ALA A 6 16.49 -22.26 -6.21
C ALA A 6 15.93 -23.48 -5.48
N GLN A 7 16.63 -24.61 -5.50
CA GLN A 7 16.25 -25.84 -4.77
C GLN A 7 16.24 -25.60 -3.24
N GLY A 8 17.24 -24.85 -2.72
CA GLY A 8 17.27 -24.47 -1.31
C GLY A 8 16.10 -23.59 -0.91
N ALA A 9 15.77 -22.61 -1.73
CA ALA A 9 14.62 -21.72 -1.52
C ALA A 9 13.29 -22.50 -1.56
N ASP A 10 13.14 -23.43 -2.52
CA ASP A 10 11.93 -24.23 -2.65
C ASP A 10 11.72 -25.18 -1.47
N ARG A 11 12.77 -25.80 -0.94
CA ARG A 11 12.69 -26.59 0.31
C ARG A 11 12.15 -25.75 1.46
N ILE A 12 12.69 -24.55 1.67
CA ILE A 12 12.22 -23.65 2.74
C ILE A 12 10.76 -23.25 2.52
N ARG A 13 10.37 -22.98 1.28
CA ARG A 13 8.98 -22.70 0.92
C ARG A 13 8.05 -23.84 1.30
N GLN A 14 8.40 -25.07 0.88
CA GLN A 14 7.60 -26.26 1.18
C GLN A 14 7.45 -26.50 2.69
N GLU A 15 8.54 -26.33 3.46
CA GLU A 15 8.53 -26.51 4.91
C GLU A 15 7.70 -25.45 5.65
N ARG A 16 7.64 -24.20 5.13
CA ARG A 16 7.07 -23.05 5.84
C ARG A 16 5.71 -22.60 5.33
N GLN A 17 5.43 -22.77 4.05
CA GLN A 17 4.22 -22.26 3.39
C GLN A 17 3.42 -23.35 2.67
N GLN A 18 3.93 -24.55 2.57
CA GLN A 18 3.32 -25.65 1.80
C GLN A 18 3.08 -25.21 0.33
N ASP A 19 1.96 -25.63 -0.27
CA ASP A 19 1.60 -25.28 -1.65
C ASP A 19 0.67 -24.06 -1.76
N GLU A 20 0.54 -23.26 -0.68
CA GLU A 20 -0.27 -22.05 -0.73
C GLU A 20 0.43 -20.96 -1.55
N PHE A 21 -0.28 -20.41 -2.54
CA PHE A 21 0.14 -19.27 -3.33
C PHE A 21 -0.69 -18.04 -2.97
N ASP A 22 -0.06 -17.04 -2.34
CA ASP A 22 -0.73 -15.81 -1.90
C ASP A 22 -0.66 -14.75 -2.99
N MET A 23 -1.76 -14.58 -3.74
CA MET A 23 -1.88 -13.57 -4.78
C MET A 23 -2.35 -12.24 -4.19
N CYS A 24 -1.71 -11.16 -4.62
CA CYS A 24 -2.15 -9.80 -4.33
C CYS A 24 -2.45 -9.01 -5.61
N SER A 25 -3.36 -8.05 -5.50
CA SER A 25 -3.66 -7.08 -6.54
C SER A 25 -3.60 -5.67 -6.00
N VAL A 26 -3.32 -4.72 -6.87
CA VAL A 26 -3.20 -3.30 -6.53
C VAL A 26 -4.23 -2.50 -7.31
N ILE A 27 -4.89 -1.55 -6.64
CA ILE A 27 -5.67 -0.49 -7.29
C ILE A 27 -5.11 0.87 -6.88
N SER A 28 -4.90 1.75 -7.85
CA SER A 28 -4.60 3.16 -7.56
C SER A 28 -5.91 3.88 -7.28
N ILE A 29 -6.14 4.24 -6.00
CA ILE A 29 -7.38 4.88 -5.54
C ILE A 29 -7.34 6.41 -5.63
N LYS A 30 -6.14 6.99 -5.69
CA LYS A 30 -5.88 8.41 -5.90
C LYS A 30 -4.61 8.52 -6.74
N GLY A 31 -4.64 9.24 -7.84
CA GLY A 31 -3.54 9.32 -8.78
C GLY A 31 -3.29 10.71 -9.32
N GLY A 32 -2.13 10.89 -9.95
CA GLY A 32 -1.73 12.13 -10.58
C GLY A 32 -0.50 12.76 -9.94
N ARG A 33 -0.33 14.05 -10.11
CA ARG A 33 0.84 14.77 -9.57
C ARG A 33 0.87 14.68 -8.05
N CYS A 34 1.85 13.93 -7.54
CA CYS A 34 2.17 13.89 -6.13
C CYS A 34 2.98 15.13 -5.75
N SER A 35 2.76 15.68 -4.55
CA SER A 35 3.60 16.78 -4.02
C SER A 35 5.02 16.35 -3.71
N GLU A 36 5.26 15.05 -3.60
CA GLU A 36 6.56 14.47 -3.32
C GLU A 36 7.49 14.47 -4.53
N ASP A 37 8.81 14.49 -4.27
CA ASP A 37 9.86 14.54 -5.28
C ASP A 37 10.64 13.22 -5.45
N CYS A 38 10.07 12.10 -5.02
CA CYS A 38 10.70 10.77 -5.11
C CYS A 38 11.17 10.47 -6.54
N LYS A 39 12.47 10.45 -6.80
CA LYS A 39 13.08 10.42 -8.14
C LYS A 39 12.75 9.17 -8.97
N PHE A 40 12.37 8.08 -8.32
CA PHE A 40 11.97 6.83 -8.98
C PHE A 40 10.48 6.78 -9.36
N CYS A 41 9.66 7.73 -8.86
CA CYS A 41 8.21 7.67 -9.00
C CYS A 41 7.74 8.46 -10.22
N SER A 42 6.97 7.83 -11.10
CA SER A 42 6.38 8.51 -12.26
C SER A 42 5.35 9.57 -11.89
N GLN A 43 4.79 9.53 -10.68
CA GLN A 43 3.82 10.50 -10.19
C GLN A 43 4.45 11.66 -9.41
N ALA A 44 5.77 11.63 -9.17
CA ALA A 44 6.48 12.69 -8.42
C ALA A 44 6.37 14.05 -9.10
N SER A 45 6.44 15.12 -8.29
CA SER A 45 6.39 16.52 -8.78
C SER A 45 7.49 16.82 -9.81
N CYS A 46 8.66 16.18 -9.67
CA CYS A 46 9.81 16.32 -10.56
C CYS A 46 9.77 15.41 -11.80
N SER A 47 8.80 14.50 -11.90
CA SER A 47 8.70 13.54 -13.01
C SER A 47 8.23 14.21 -14.29
N LYS A 48 8.85 13.81 -15.42
CA LYS A 48 8.43 14.22 -16.77
C LYS A 48 7.36 13.29 -17.37
N ALA A 49 6.97 12.22 -16.67
CA ALA A 49 5.96 11.29 -17.12
C ALA A 49 4.58 11.95 -17.20
N THR A 50 3.84 11.63 -18.23
CA THR A 50 2.42 12.02 -18.35
C THR A 50 1.59 11.04 -17.53
N VAL A 51 1.01 11.51 -16.43
CA VAL A 51 0.15 10.72 -15.55
C VAL A 51 -1.24 11.33 -15.46
N LYS A 52 -2.27 10.49 -15.47
CA LYS A 52 -3.65 10.94 -15.31
C LYS A 52 -3.87 11.31 -13.84
N SER A 53 -4.35 12.55 -13.61
CA SER A 53 -4.69 13.02 -12.26
C SER A 53 -6.18 12.78 -11.97
N TYR A 54 -6.47 12.26 -10.78
CA TYR A 54 -7.83 12.08 -10.28
C TYR A 54 -7.83 12.08 -8.73
N PRO A 55 -8.92 12.57 -8.12
CA PRO A 55 -9.09 12.57 -6.68
C PRO A 55 -9.26 11.13 -6.15
N LEU A 56 -9.48 10.99 -4.84
CA LEU A 56 -9.84 9.71 -4.25
C LEU A 56 -11.09 9.17 -4.94
N ARG A 57 -10.99 7.93 -5.46
CA ARG A 57 -12.09 7.24 -6.15
C ARG A 57 -13.23 6.93 -5.17
N GLY A 58 -14.45 6.97 -5.68
CA GLY A 58 -15.62 6.60 -4.90
C GLY A 58 -15.66 5.12 -4.53
N THR A 59 -16.32 4.81 -3.43
CA THR A 59 -16.48 3.45 -2.90
C THR A 59 -17.05 2.47 -3.92
N GLU A 60 -18.05 2.88 -4.71
CA GLU A 60 -18.65 2.01 -5.73
C GLU A 60 -17.67 1.57 -6.82
N GLU A 61 -16.82 2.50 -7.30
CA GLU A 61 -15.82 2.21 -8.32
C GLU A 61 -14.77 1.22 -7.79
N ILE A 62 -14.29 1.45 -6.56
CA ILE A 62 -13.31 0.58 -5.90
C ILE A 62 -13.93 -0.80 -5.63
N LEU A 63 -15.16 -0.86 -5.15
CA LEU A 63 -15.86 -2.11 -4.87
C LEU A 63 -16.09 -2.95 -6.12
N LYS A 64 -16.40 -2.31 -7.25
CA LYS A 64 -16.56 -3.00 -8.54
C LYS A 64 -15.27 -3.73 -8.95
N ASP A 65 -14.11 -3.10 -8.82
CA ASP A 65 -12.82 -3.75 -9.08
C ASP A 65 -12.52 -4.82 -8.02
N ALA A 66 -12.78 -4.53 -6.73
CA ALA A 66 -12.57 -5.48 -5.64
C ALA A 66 -13.35 -6.78 -5.85
N LYS A 67 -14.62 -6.72 -6.23
CA LYS A 67 -15.44 -7.91 -6.55
C LYS A 67 -14.85 -8.72 -7.71
N LYS A 68 -14.36 -8.04 -8.75
CA LYS A 68 -13.66 -8.70 -9.86
C LYS A 68 -12.40 -9.42 -9.39
N ARG A 69 -11.57 -8.79 -8.54
CA ARG A 69 -10.35 -9.41 -8.02
C ARG A 69 -10.67 -10.58 -7.08
N SER A 70 -11.66 -10.45 -6.23
CA SER A 70 -12.12 -11.53 -5.36
C SER A 70 -12.55 -12.76 -6.16
N ALA A 71 -13.32 -12.57 -7.24
CA ALA A 71 -13.73 -13.65 -8.15
C ALA A 71 -12.54 -14.32 -8.89
N GLN A 72 -11.39 -13.65 -9.00
CA GLN A 72 -10.16 -14.18 -9.57
C GLN A 72 -9.29 -14.96 -8.55
N GLY A 73 -9.76 -15.13 -7.31
CA GLY A 73 -9.01 -15.82 -6.26
C GLY A 73 -7.93 -14.95 -5.60
N ILE A 74 -7.92 -13.64 -5.83
CA ILE A 74 -7.01 -12.73 -5.13
C ILE A 74 -7.34 -12.73 -3.64
N ARG A 75 -6.32 -12.79 -2.79
CA ARG A 75 -6.46 -12.73 -1.32
C ARG A 75 -6.17 -11.34 -0.78
N HIS A 76 -5.06 -10.71 -1.18
CA HIS A 76 -4.67 -9.38 -0.72
C HIS A 76 -4.97 -8.33 -1.78
N TYR A 77 -5.64 -7.25 -1.37
CA TYR A 77 -6.03 -6.16 -2.25
C TYR A 77 -5.51 -4.83 -1.71
N CYS A 78 -4.52 -4.24 -2.42
CA CYS A 78 -3.82 -3.05 -1.98
C CYS A 78 -4.43 -1.79 -2.58
N LEU A 79 -4.90 -0.90 -1.73
CA LEU A 79 -5.47 0.41 -2.04
C LEU A 79 -4.34 1.44 -1.96
N VAL A 80 -3.87 1.92 -3.12
CA VAL A 80 -2.69 2.80 -3.21
C VAL A 80 -3.11 4.22 -3.57
N ALA A 81 -2.73 5.19 -2.75
CA ALA A 81 -2.93 6.61 -3.00
C ALA A 81 -1.61 7.33 -3.28
N SER A 82 -1.60 8.20 -4.27
CA SER A 82 -0.53 9.20 -4.44
C SER A 82 -0.68 10.33 -3.43
N GLY A 83 0.42 10.98 -3.06
CA GLY A 83 0.46 12.12 -2.16
C GLY A 83 1.37 11.89 -0.96
N HIS A 84 1.71 12.98 -0.26
CA HIS A 84 2.51 12.95 0.96
C HIS A 84 1.81 12.14 2.06
N HIS A 85 0.51 12.40 2.24
CA HIS A 85 -0.38 11.68 3.17
C HIS A 85 -1.84 11.77 2.69
N LEU A 86 -2.70 10.97 3.27
CA LEU A 86 -4.15 11.13 3.15
C LEU A 86 -4.64 12.16 4.18
N SER A 87 -5.54 13.05 3.75
CA SER A 87 -6.26 13.93 4.68
C SER A 87 -7.21 13.13 5.57
N GLU A 88 -7.65 13.71 6.69
CA GLU A 88 -8.59 13.06 7.61
C GLU A 88 -9.89 12.62 6.89
N ARG A 89 -10.42 13.48 6.01
CA ARG A 89 -11.60 13.14 5.20
C ARG A 89 -11.36 11.97 4.25
N GLU A 90 -10.16 11.89 3.67
CA GLU A 90 -9.80 10.77 2.79
C GLU A 90 -9.60 9.47 3.59
N VAL A 91 -9.08 9.55 4.81
CA VAL A 91 -8.97 8.40 5.71
C VAL A 91 -10.37 7.90 6.10
N ASP A 92 -11.31 8.80 6.43
CA ASP A 92 -12.70 8.42 6.74
C ASP A 92 -13.37 7.73 5.56
N ALA A 93 -13.28 8.31 4.37
CA ALA A 93 -13.83 7.71 3.15
C ALA A 93 -13.19 6.35 2.81
N LEU A 94 -11.89 6.21 3.05
CA LEU A 94 -11.18 4.95 2.86
C LEU A 94 -11.64 3.90 3.87
N CYS A 95 -11.84 4.26 5.14
CA CYS A 95 -12.39 3.37 6.16
C CYS A 95 -13.77 2.83 5.76
N GLU A 96 -14.67 3.68 5.27
CA GLU A 96 -15.97 3.24 4.76
C GLU A 96 -15.82 2.29 3.57
N THR A 97 -14.94 2.61 2.63
CA THR A 97 -14.66 1.75 1.47
C THR A 97 -14.13 0.38 1.91
N VAL A 98 -13.21 0.34 2.88
CA VAL A 98 -12.65 -0.91 3.42
C VAL A 98 -13.72 -1.76 4.09
N ARG A 99 -14.62 -1.15 4.89
CA ARG A 99 -15.75 -1.88 5.52
C ARG A 99 -16.65 -2.54 4.48
N VAL A 100 -16.96 -1.84 3.39
CA VAL A 100 -17.78 -2.38 2.30
C VAL A 100 -17.06 -3.52 1.58
N ILE A 101 -15.76 -3.37 1.28
CA ILE A 101 -14.94 -4.46 0.69
C ILE A 101 -14.96 -5.69 1.59
N ARG A 102 -14.74 -5.52 2.89
CA ARG A 102 -14.73 -6.63 3.87
C ARG A 102 -16.08 -7.32 4.00
N LYS A 103 -17.17 -6.56 3.88
CA LYS A 103 -18.54 -7.10 3.91
C LYS A 103 -18.88 -7.90 2.66
N ASP A 104 -18.50 -7.39 1.49
CA ASP A 104 -18.99 -7.88 0.19
C ASP A 104 -18.01 -8.84 -0.51
N THR A 105 -16.80 -9.03 0.01
CA THR A 105 -15.76 -9.87 -0.60
C THR A 105 -14.95 -10.63 0.45
N ALA A 106 -14.21 -11.65 0.02
CA ALA A 106 -13.24 -12.37 0.86
C ALA A 106 -11.85 -11.69 0.90
N LEU A 107 -11.69 -10.52 0.28
CA LEU A 107 -10.41 -9.82 0.18
C LEU A 107 -9.90 -9.37 1.56
N ARG A 108 -8.59 -9.34 1.68
CA ARG A 108 -7.84 -8.80 2.82
C ARG A 108 -7.23 -7.45 2.41
N PRO A 109 -7.87 -6.31 2.77
CA PRO A 109 -7.41 -5.00 2.32
C PRO A 109 -6.04 -4.63 2.90
N CYS A 110 -5.18 -4.10 2.03
CA CYS A 110 -3.92 -3.44 2.37
C CYS A 110 -4.01 -1.97 1.96
N VAL A 111 -3.28 -1.08 2.61
CA VAL A 111 -3.27 0.34 2.28
C VAL A 111 -1.85 0.87 2.11
N SER A 112 -1.64 1.68 1.08
CA SER A 112 -0.47 2.52 0.88
C SER A 112 -0.93 3.98 0.76
N GLY A 113 -0.87 4.74 1.85
CA GLY A 113 -1.45 6.08 1.98
C GLY A 113 -0.43 7.19 2.30
N GLY A 114 0.87 6.95 2.06
CA GLY A 114 1.93 7.90 2.39
C GLY A 114 2.32 7.88 3.88
N LEU A 115 2.68 9.04 4.41
CA LEU A 115 3.04 9.20 5.82
C LEU A 115 1.76 9.38 6.65
N MET A 116 1.57 8.53 7.64
CA MET A 116 0.36 8.50 8.46
C MET A 116 0.72 8.36 9.93
N ASN A 117 -0.15 8.86 10.81
CA ASN A 117 0.00 8.74 12.24
C ASN A 117 -0.70 7.50 12.81
N LYS A 118 -0.50 7.23 14.08
CA LYS A 118 -1.04 6.07 14.79
C LYS A 118 -2.58 6.03 14.79
N ASP A 119 -3.24 7.18 15.01
CA ASP A 119 -4.71 7.25 15.08
C ASP A 119 -5.35 6.91 13.73
N GLN A 120 -4.75 7.38 12.63
CA GLN A 120 -5.18 7.03 11.28
C GLN A 120 -5.01 5.52 11.01
N PHE A 121 -3.90 4.93 11.45
CA PHE A 121 -3.69 3.49 11.32
C PHE A 121 -4.65 2.68 12.20
N MET A 122 -4.96 3.11 13.41
CA MET A 122 -5.95 2.46 14.27
C MET A 122 -7.33 2.45 13.61
N ARG A 123 -7.79 3.56 13.05
CA ARG A 123 -9.06 3.66 12.32
C ARG A 123 -9.11 2.74 11.10
N LEU A 124 -8.02 2.69 10.33
CA LEU A 124 -7.91 1.78 9.18
C LEU A 124 -7.95 0.31 9.62
N LYS A 125 -7.26 -0.04 10.71
CA LYS A 125 -7.30 -1.39 11.28
C LYS A 125 -8.72 -1.77 11.73
N GLU A 126 -9.39 -0.89 12.46
CA GLU A 126 -10.78 -1.08 12.90
C GLU A 126 -11.76 -1.23 11.72
N ALA A 127 -11.49 -0.55 10.61
CA ALA A 127 -12.24 -0.72 9.37
C ALA A 127 -11.98 -2.08 8.69
N GLY A 128 -10.89 -2.78 9.02
CA GLY A 128 -10.57 -4.11 8.51
C GLY A 128 -9.32 -4.19 7.60
N VAL A 129 -8.50 -3.14 7.58
CA VAL A 129 -7.16 -3.20 6.96
C VAL A 129 -6.30 -4.20 7.71
N VAL A 130 -5.57 -5.06 7.01
CA VAL A 130 -4.73 -6.11 7.58
C VAL A 130 -3.24 -5.86 7.40
N ARG A 131 -2.86 -4.93 6.51
CA ARG A 131 -1.47 -4.65 6.18
C ARG A 131 -1.32 -3.22 5.69
N ILE A 132 -0.22 -2.58 6.06
CA ILE A 132 0.24 -1.32 5.49
C ILE A 132 1.42 -1.58 4.56
N HIS A 133 1.44 -0.88 3.44
CA HIS A 133 2.55 -0.90 2.50
C HIS A 133 3.23 0.48 2.52
N ASN A 134 4.43 0.55 3.05
CA ASN A 134 5.25 1.76 3.08
C ASN A 134 6.74 1.37 3.02
N ASN A 135 7.35 1.57 1.86
CA ASN A 135 8.73 1.19 1.61
C ASN A 135 9.72 2.21 2.15
N LEU A 136 10.89 1.74 2.60
CA LEU A 136 12.04 2.62 2.91
C LEU A 136 12.78 3.07 1.65
N GLU A 137 12.59 2.39 0.55
CA GLU A 137 13.12 2.64 -0.80
C GLU A 137 14.66 2.50 -0.92
N THR A 138 15.41 2.99 0.06
CA THR A 138 16.88 2.95 0.05
C THR A 138 17.45 3.03 1.47
N SER A 139 18.77 3.05 1.61
CA SER A 139 19.45 3.23 2.90
C SER A 139 19.28 4.65 3.44
N ARG A 140 19.41 4.81 4.76
CA ARG A 140 19.37 6.12 5.44
C ARG A 140 20.36 7.13 4.83
N THR A 141 21.59 6.70 4.55
CA THR A 141 22.64 7.57 4.02
C THR A 141 22.41 8.00 2.56
N HIS A 142 21.60 7.22 1.83
CA HIS A 142 21.30 7.53 0.43
C HIS A 142 19.94 8.23 0.24
N PHE A 143 19.10 8.24 1.27
CA PHE A 143 17.71 8.69 1.17
C PHE A 143 17.56 10.11 0.64
N ALA A 144 18.36 11.07 1.14
CA ALA A 144 18.32 12.45 0.67
C ALA A 144 18.68 12.64 -0.81
N LYS A 145 19.35 11.66 -1.45
CA LYS A 145 19.60 11.66 -2.89
C LYS A 145 18.40 11.18 -3.71
N VAL A 146 17.47 10.44 -3.08
CA VAL A 146 16.30 9.83 -3.70
C VAL A 146 15.05 10.67 -3.49
N CYS A 147 14.90 11.27 -2.31
CA CYS A 147 13.76 12.08 -1.93
C CYS A 147 14.21 13.24 -1.04
N GLY A 148 13.75 14.47 -1.37
CA GLY A 148 14.00 15.68 -0.60
C GLY A 148 12.78 16.21 0.14
N SER A 149 11.59 15.79 -0.24
CA SER A 149 10.31 16.28 0.30
C SER A 149 9.94 15.70 1.68
N HIS A 150 10.54 14.57 2.07
CA HIS A 150 10.45 13.97 3.40
C HIS A 150 11.73 13.20 3.72
N THR A 151 11.90 12.81 4.97
CA THR A 151 13.12 12.17 5.46
C THR A 151 12.97 10.65 5.63
N TYR A 152 14.10 9.96 5.75
CA TYR A 152 14.11 8.54 6.14
C TYR A 152 13.46 8.34 7.52
N ASP A 153 13.65 9.30 8.45
CA ASP A 153 13.08 9.22 9.79
C ASP A 153 11.56 9.39 9.80
N ASP A 154 10.97 10.16 8.89
CA ASP A 154 9.52 10.22 8.70
C ASP A 154 8.95 8.87 8.28
N LYS A 155 9.66 8.15 7.41
CA LYS A 155 9.30 6.77 7.04
C LYS A 155 9.36 5.83 8.24
N ILE A 156 10.42 5.91 9.03
CA ILE A 156 10.58 5.09 10.24
C ILE A 156 9.48 5.41 11.27
N ALA A 157 9.17 6.69 11.47
CA ALA A 157 8.09 7.11 12.37
C ALA A 157 6.73 6.53 11.92
N THR A 158 6.43 6.60 10.63
CA THR A 158 5.21 6.02 10.03
C THR A 158 5.14 4.50 10.24
N LEU A 159 6.23 3.76 9.99
CA LEU A 159 6.27 2.31 10.20
C LEU A 159 6.14 1.92 11.68
N LYS A 160 6.73 2.69 12.60
CA LYS A 160 6.54 2.51 14.05
C LYS A 160 5.08 2.74 14.44
N ALA A 161 4.46 3.82 13.96
CA ALA A 161 3.05 4.13 14.20
C ALA A 161 2.12 3.01 13.71
N ALA A 162 2.38 2.46 12.51
CA ALA A 162 1.63 1.32 11.99
C ALA A 162 1.79 0.08 12.88
N LYS A 163 3.02 -0.26 13.29
CA LYS A 163 3.30 -1.38 14.20
C LYS A 163 2.63 -1.21 15.56
N GLU A 164 2.65 0.00 16.12
CA GLU A 164 1.96 0.31 17.39
C GLU A 164 0.44 0.24 17.28
N ALA A 165 -0.14 0.50 16.10
CA ALA A 165 -1.54 0.26 15.81
C ALA A 165 -1.85 -1.23 15.56
N GLY A 166 -0.83 -2.08 15.47
CA GLY A 166 -0.95 -3.54 15.26
C GLY A 166 -1.18 -3.93 13.80
N LEU A 167 -0.61 -3.16 12.86
CA LEU A 167 -0.60 -3.40 11.42
C LEU A 167 0.81 -3.79 10.96
#